data_0c3367ece22aad32ce2b9c04daf91d67
#
_entry.id   0c3367ece22aad32ce2b9c04daf91d67
#
_cell.length_a   1.000
_cell.length_b   1.000
_cell.length_c   1.000
_cell.angle_alpha   90.00
_cell.angle_beta   90.00
_cell.angle_gamma   90.00
#
_symmetry.space_group_name_H-M   'P 1'
#
loop_
_entity.id
_entity.type
_entity.pdbx_description
1 polymer ?
#
loop_
_entity_poly.entity_id
_entity_poly.type
_entity_poly.pdbx_seq_one_letter_code
_entity_poly.pdbx_strand_id
1 'polypeptide(L)'
;SLVISDLFSAIERDSAVIEAAAAELRPLLPPEGPVLVLGVGNRRVTADALGPRTVQKVFVTMGPRTVPVQGIRPVAAVAPGVSAATGLSLQQLAGALVRELRPAALLCVDSLCSAEPERLGRTLQFSDTGLHPAQPDHSRHLDAARLGVPVLAAGIPTLMQAEEGRDLVVTPRDLDGVIAHGAALLGAAINRALQPKLSVAQLCWLVG
;
A
#
# COMPACT_ATOMS: atom_id res chain seq x y z
N SER A 1 8.22 10.90 3.65
CA SER A 1 7.50 10.16 4.71
C SER A 1 6.72 11.13 5.59
N LEU A 2 5.49 10.82 5.90
CA LEU A 2 4.60 11.60 6.76
C LEU A 2 4.59 10.98 8.17
N VAL A 3 4.94 11.79 9.19
CA VAL A 3 4.82 11.39 10.60
C VAL A 3 3.41 11.72 11.08
N ILE A 4 2.71 10.73 11.63
CA ILE A 4 1.38 10.90 12.23
C ILE A 4 1.58 10.71 13.74
N SER A 5 1.47 11.80 14.50
CA SER A 5 1.71 11.80 15.95
C SER A 5 0.77 10.86 16.70
N ASP A 6 -0.43 10.67 16.20
CA ASP A 6 -1.40 9.72 16.73
C ASP A 6 -2.26 9.16 15.60
N LEU A 7 -1.96 7.91 15.20
CA LEU A 7 -2.71 7.21 14.17
C LEU A 7 -4.16 6.91 14.62
N PHE A 8 -4.42 6.91 15.92
CA PHE A 8 -5.74 6.63 16.51
C PHE A 8 -6.62 7.87 16.60
N SER A 9 -6.02 9.05 16.78
CA SER A 9 -6.77 10.31 16.73
C SER A 9 -6.94 10.84 15.31
N ALA A 10 -6.11 10.42 14.38
CA ALA A 10 -6.34 10.57 12.94
C ALA A 10 -7.42 9.58 12.50
N ILE A 11 -8.63 9.80 13.07
CA ILE A 11 -9.84 9.03 12.79
C ILE A 11 -10.00 8.91 11.26
N GLU A 12 -10.50 7.78 10.81
CA GLU A 12 -10.79 7.34 9.42
C GLU A 12 -11.40 8.42 8.48
N ARG A 13 -11.62 9.63 8.97
CA ARG A 13 -12.28 10.76 8.29
C ARG A 13 -11.57 12.10 8.46
N ASP A 14 -10.36 12.16 9.04
CA ASP A 14 -9.62 13.41 9.04
C ASP A 14 -9.12 13.71 7.63
N SER A 15 -9.90 14.54 6.93
CA SER A 15 -9.62 14.91 5.56
C SER A 15 -8.25 15.60 5.41
N ALA A 16 -7.75 16.27 6.43
CA ALA A 16 -6.45 16.96 6.39
C ALA A 16 -5.28 15.95 6.34
N VAL A 17 -5.35 14.89 7.13
CA VAL A 17 -4.31 13.83 7.13
C VAL A 17 -4.35 13.05 5.81
N ILE A 18 -5.56 12.73 5.31
CA ILE A 18 -5.73 12.06 4.02
C ILE A 18 -5.18 12.92 2.87
N GLU A 19 -5.49 14.21 2.85
CA GLU A 19 -4.97 15.14 1.84
C GLU A 19 -3.45 15.27 1.92
N ALA A 20 -2.87 15.37 3.11
CA ALA A 20 -1.43 15.42 3.30
C ALA A 20 -0.74 14.14 2.79
N ALA A 21 -1.27 12.97 3.14
CA ALA A 21 -0.73 11.69 2.67
C ALA A 21 -0.89 11.53 1.14
N ALA A 22 -2.02 11.96 0.58
CA ALA A 22 -2.23 11.96 -0.87
C ALA A 22 -1.30 12.95 -1.60
N ALA A 23 -0.98 14.09 -0.99
CA ALA A 23 -0.05 15.07 -1.54
C ALA A 23 1.39 14.54 -1.59
N GLU A 24 1.81 13.72 -0.61
CA GLU A 24 3.11 13.03 -0.62
C GLU A 24 3.18 11.93 -1.70
N LEU A 25 2.09 11.18 -1.91
CA LEU A 25 2.05 10.09 -2.88
C LEU A 25 1.93 10.58 -4.34
N ARG A 26 1.16 11.64 -4.57
CA ARG A 26 0.81 12.10 -5.92
C ARG A 26 2.02 12.42 -6.82
N PRO A 27 3.09 13.10 -6.35
CA PRO A 27 4.27 13.39 -7.18
C PRO A 27 5.03 12.15 -7.64
N LEU A 28 4.89 11.02 -6.94
CA LEU A 28 5.55 9.76 -7.29
C LEU A 28 4.79 9.00 -8.38
N LEU A 29 3.50 9.27 -8.53
CA LEU A 29 2.66 8.61 -9.52
C LEU A 29 2.87 9.20 -10.92
N PRO A 30 2.82 8.39 -11.99
CA PRO A 30 2.75 8.92 -13.33
C PRO A 30 1.48 9.78 -13.51
N PRO A 31 1.51 10.84 -14.34
CA PRO A 31 0.39 11.78 -14.46
C PRO A 31 -0.89 11.11 -14.95
N GLU A 32 -0.78 10.12 -15.81
CA GLU A 32 -1.90 9.44 -16.46
C GLU A 32 -1.69 7.93 -16.56
N GLY A 33 -2.71 7.23 -17.02
CA GLY A 33 -2.70 5.79 -17.28
C GLY A 33 -3.14 4.95 -16.09
N PRO A 34 -3.39 3.64 -16.31
CA PRO A 34 -3.88 2.71 -15.30
C PRO A 34 -2.87 2.50 -14.17
N VAL A 35 -3.37 2.32 -12.94
CA VAL A 35 -2.53 1.95 -11.79
C VAL A 35 -3.00 0.61 -11.23
N LEU A 36 -2.05 -0.29 -11.00
CA LEU A 36 -2.27 -1.53 -10.26
C LEU A 36 -1.82 -1.33 -8.81
N VAL A 37 -2.73 -1.52 -7.85
CA VAL A 37 -2.42 -1.51 -6.42
C VAL A 37 -2.28 -2.94 -5.94
N LEU A 38 -1.13 -3.28 -5.37
CA LEU A 38 -0.79 -4.62 -4.91
C LEU A 38 -0.66 -4.63 -3.39
N GLY A 39 -1.58 -5.28 -2.68
CA GLY A 39 -1.54 -5.45 -1.23
C GLY A 39 -0.69 -6.65 -0.84
N VAL A 40 0.55 -6.41 -0.46
CA VAL A 40 1.52 -7.44 -0.09
C VAL A 40 1.33 -7.89 1.35
N GLY A 41 1.54 -9.16 1.63
CA GLY A 41 1.52 -9.72 2.97
C GLY A 41 0.49 -10.82 3.17
N ASN A 42 0.40 -11.30 4.42
CA ASN A 42 -0.46 -12.38 4.84
C ASN A 42 -1.64 -11.86 5.68
N ARG A 43 -2.85 -11.92 5.14
CA ARG A 43 -4.06 -11.48 5.84
C ARG A 43 -4.32 -12.19 7.17
N ARG A 44 -3.76 -13.40 7.36
CA ARG A 44 -3.94 -14.21 8.58
C ARG A 44 -2.94 -13.87 9.69
N VAL A 45 -1.92 -13.05 9.38
CA VAL A 45 -0.91 -12.60 10.33
C VAL A 45 -1.09 -11.11 10.52
N THR A 46 -1.52 -10.66 11.70
CA THR A 46 -1.87 -9.25 11.94
C THR A 46 -0.74 -8.31 11.52
N ALA A 47 0.49 -8.57 11.93
CA ALA A 47 1.64 -7.72 11.61
C ALA A 47 1.94 -7.61 10.10
N ASP A 48 1.47 -8.55 9.29
CA ASP A 48 1.68 -8.63 7.82
C ASP A 48 0.37 -8.39 7.03
N ALA A 49 -0.68 -7.89 7.70
CA ALA A 49 -2.01 -7.75 7.10
C ALA A 49 -2.32 -6.37 6.52
N LEU A 50 -1.42 -5.39 6.65
CA LEU A 50 -1.66 -4.01 6.22
C LEU A 50 -2.01 -3.92 4.73
N GLY A 51 -1.16 -4.46 3.86
CA GLY A 51 -1.38 -4.44 2.41
C GLY A 51 -2.69 -5.09 1.99
N PRO A 52 -2.97 -6.36 2.39
CA PRO A 52 -4.23 -7.03 2.10
C PRO A 52 -5.48 -6.30 2.60
N ARG A 53 -5.41 -5.62 3.75
CA ARG A 53 -6.54 -4.83 4.27
C ARG A 53 -6.70 -3.49 3.55
N THR A 54 -5.59 -2.86 3.16
CA THR A 54 -5.61 -1.59 2.41
C THR A 54 -6.27 -1.76 1.04
N VAL A 55 -5.94 -2.81 0.28
CA VAL A 55 -6.52 -3.00 -1.07
C VAL A 55 -8.02 -3.22 -1.05
N GLN A 56 -8.60 -3.69 0.06
CA GLN A 56 -10.05 -3.81 0.22
C GLN A 56 -10.75 -2.45 0.32
N LYS A 57 -10.00 -1.39 0.61
CA LYS A 57 -10.47 -0.01 0.73
C LYS A 57 -10.07 0.86 -0.48
N VAL A 58 -9.48 0.26 -1.52
CA VAL A 58 -9.14 0.95 -2.76
C VAL A 58 -10.37 1.05 -3.66
N PHE A 59 -10.61 2.24 -4.19
CA PHE A 59 -11.65 2.50 -5.19
C PHE A 59 -11.24 1.92 -6.55
N VAL A 60 -11.64 0.69 -6.81
CA VAL A 60 -11.36 -0.03 -8.05
C VAL A 60 -12.29 0.50 -9.15
N THR A 61 -11.70 0.92 -10.26
CA THR A 61 -12.39 1.50 -11.42
C THR A 61 -12.11 0.75 -12.72
N MET A 62 -11.25 -0.28 -12.67
CA MET A 62 -11.05 -1.23 -13.77
C MET A 62 -11.89 -2.48 -13.53
N GLY A 63 -12.55 -2.95 -14.58
CA GLY A 63 -13.29 -4.21 -14.54
C GLY A 63 -13.73 -4.63 -15.94
N PRO A 64 -14.06 -5.91 -16.15
CA PRO A 64 -14.36 -6.46 -17.48
C PRO A 64 -15.61 -5.84 -18.15
N ARG A 65 -16.43 -5.12 -17.38
CA ARG A 65 -17.63 -4.40 -17.87
C ARG A 65 -17.59 -2.91 -17.52
N THR A 66 -16.45 -2.37 -17.09
CA THR A 66 -16.36 -0.97 -16.71
C THR A 66 -16.22 -0.12 -17.97
N VAL A 67 -17.15 0.79 -18.19
CA VAL A 67 -17.01 1.82 -19.21
C VAL A 67 -16.10 2.91 -18.67
N PRO A 68 -15.05 3.33 -19.40
CA PRO A 68 -14.20 4.41 -18.97
C PRO A 68 -15.01 5.69 -18.70
N VAL A 69 -14.89 6.23 -17.49
CA VAL A 69 -15.54 7.48 -17.10
C VAL A 69 -14.51 8.60 -17.22
N GLN A 70 -14.86 9.65 -17.96
CA GLN A 70 -13.97 10.79 -18.16
C GLN A 70 -13.58 11.43 -16.82
N GLY A 71 -12.28 11.52 -16.58
CA GLY A 71 -11.74 12.12 -15.36
C GLY A 71 -11.61 11.17 -14.17
N ILE A 72 -11.99 9.90 -14.35
CA ILE A 72 -11.72 8.83 -13.39
C ILE A 72 -10.55 8.00 -13.89
N ARG A 73 -9.50 7.88 -13.08
CA ARG A 73 -8.32 7.09 -13.39
C ARG A 73 -8.64 5.60 -13.30
N PRO A 74 -8.23 4.77 -14.27
CA PRO A 74 -8.37 3.32 -14.17
C PRO A 74 -7.48 2.76 -13.05
N VAL A 75 -8.08 2.03 -12.10
CA VAL A 75 -7.40 1.43 -10.95
C VAL A 75 -7.86 -0.01 -10.79
N ALA A 76 -6.90 -0.92 -10.72
CA ALA A 76 -7.09 -2.30 -10.29
C ALA A 76 -6.41 -2.51 -8.94
N ALA A 77 -6.96 -3.36 -8.09
CA ALA A 77 -6.38 -3.70 -6.79
C ALA A 77 -6.47 -5.19 -6.52
N VAL A 78 -5.41 -5.78 -5.99
CA VAL A 78 -5.34 -7.20 -5.67
C VAL A 78 -4.45 -7.47 -4.46
N ALA A 79 -4.85 -8.41 -3.61
CA ALA A 79 -4.00 -9.01 -2.57
C ALA A 79 -3.62 -10.42 -3.02
N PRO A 80 -2.40 -10.64 -3.54
CA PRO A 80 -2.00 -11.93 -4.13
C PRO A 80 -1.82 -13.04 -3.09
N GLY A 81 -1.72 -12.69 -1.80
CA GLY A 81 -1.37 -13.63 -0.74
C GLY A 81 0.13 -13.89 -0.67
N VAL A 82 0.50 -14.96 0.01
CA VAL A 82 1.90 -15.36 0.23
C VAL A 82 2.28 -16.60 -0.57
N SER A 83 3.56 -16.74 -0.90
CA SER A 83 4.08 -17.83 -1.73
C SER A 83 3.74 -19.22 -1.16
N ALA A 84 3.72 -19.36 0.17
CA ALA A 84 3.34 -20.61 0.84
C ALA A 84 1.87 -21.03 0.60
N ALA A 85 1.00 -20.07 0.27
CA ALA A 85 -0.41 -20.33 -0.01
C ALA A 85 -0.71 -20.47 -1.51
N THR A 86 0.05 -19.78 -2.35
CA THR A 86 -0.20 -19.70 -3.81
C THR A 86 0.69 -20.61 -4.63
N GLY A 87 1.84 -21.04 -4.10
CA GLY A 87 2.89 -21.74 -4.84
C GLY A 87 3.68 -20.85 -5.82
N LEU A 88 3.39 -19.54 -5.85
CA LEU A 88 4.01 -18.58 -6.74
C LEU A 88 4.72 -17.49 -5.94
N SER A 89 5.86 -17.01 -6.45
CA SER A 89 6.52 -15.84 -5.86
C SER A 89 5.72 -14.56 -6.14
N LEU A 90 5.90 -13.55 -5.28
CA LEU A 90 5.29 -12.23 -5.50
C LEU A 90 5.72 -11.64 -6.85
N GLN A 91 6.98 -11.83 -7.24
CA GLN A 91 7.53 -11.37 -8.51
C GLN A 91 6.84 -12.04 -9.72
N GLN A 92 6.57 -13.35 -9.65
CA GLN A 92 5.85 -14.07 -10.72
C GLN A 92 4.43 -13.55 -10.88
N LEU A 93 3.71 -13.36 -9.76
CA LEU A 93 2.34 -12.83 -9.76
C LEU A 93 2.30 -11.39 -10.26
N ALA A 94 3.16 -10.52 -9.74
CA ALA A 94 3.25 -9.12 -10.17
C ALA A 94 3.60 -9.02 -11.66
N GLY A 95 4.57 -9.80 -12.14
CA GLY A 95 4.96 -9.82 -13.53
C GLY A 95 3.86 -10.31 -14.48
N ALA A 96 3.06 -11.29 -14.06
CA ALA A 96 1.91 -11.75 -14.83
C ALA A 96 0.83 -10.66 -14.94
N LEU A 97 0.51 -10.00 -13.81
CA LEU A 97 -0.47 -8.92 -13.77
C LEU A 97 -0.02 -7.68 -14.57
N VAL A 98 1.26 -7.32 -14.49
CA VAL A 98 1.82 -6.20 -15.27
C VAL A 98 1.73 -6.48 -16.76
N ARG A 99 2.05 -7.69 -17.20
CA ARG A 99 1.94 -8.06 -18.63
C ARG A 99 0.50 -8.02 -19.14
N GLU A 100 -0.46 -8.48 -18.32
CA GLU A 100 -1.87 -8.52 -18.70
C GLU A 100 -2.53 -7.13 -18.67
N LEU A 101 -2.34 -6.39 -17.57
CA LEU A 101 -3.03 -5.12 -17.34
C LEU A 101 -2.32 -3.91 -17.95
N ARG A 102 -1.02 -4.03 -18.25
CA ARG A 102 -0.15 -2.96 -18.76
C ARG A 102 -0.34 -1.63 -17.99
N PRO A 103 -0.19 -1.64 -16.67
CA PRO A 103 -0.38 -0.44 -15.87
C PRO A 103 0.74 0.58 -16.16
N ALA A 104 0.43 1.86 -16.00
CA ALA A 104 1.41 2.93 -16.03
C ALA A 104 2.32 2.92 -14.79
N ALA A 105 1.85 2.37 -13.68
CA ALA A 105 2.63 2.11 -12.47
C ALA A 105 2.03 0.97 -11.64
N LEU A 106 2.89 0.32 -10.86
CA LEU A 106 2.54 -0.61 -9.79
C LEU A 106 2.76 0.09 -8.44
N LEU A 107 1.72 0.15 -7.60
CA LEU A 107 1.81 0.63 -6.22
C LEU A 107 1.71 -0.55 -5.26
N CYS A 108 2.81 -0.91 -4.62
CA CYS A 108 2.85 -1.94 -3.59
C CYS A 108 2.52 -1.35 -2.22
N VAL A 109 1.61 -1.98 -1.48
CA VAL A 109 1.30 -1.64 -0.09
C VAL A 109 1.74 -2.80 0.80
N ASP A 110 2.59 -2.52 1.78
CA ASP A 110 3.16 -3.57 2.66
C ASP A 110 3.30 -3.07 4.11
N SER A 111 3.41 -4.01 5.02
CA SER A 111 3.85 -3.79 6.39
C SER A 111 5.37 -3.62 6.38
N LEU A 112 5.85 -2.48 6.85
CA LEU A 112 7.28 -2.16 6.82
C LEU A 112 7.99 -2.57 8.10
N CYS A 113 9.31 -2.72 8.01
CA CYS A 113 10.20 -2.84 9.17
C CYS A 113 10.87 -1.49 9.44
N SER A 114 10.99 -1.09 10.70
CA SER A 114 11.74 0.10 11.12
C SER A 114 12.92 -0.28 11.99
N ALA A 115 14.01 0.48 11.86
CA ALA A 115 15.12 0.46 12.83
C ALA A 115 14.88 1.45 13.98
N GLU A 116 13.91 2.37 13.84
CA GLU A 116 13.65 3.46 14.78
C GLU A 116 12.31 3.22 15.50
N PRO A 117 12.32 3.09 16.84
CA PRO A 117 11.10 2.86 17.64
C PRO A 117 10.03 3.94 17.44
N GLU A 118 10.44 5.19 17.23
CA GLU A 118 9.59 6.35 17.10
C GLU A 118 8.71 6.29 15.84
N ARG A 119 9.13 5.54 14.83
CA ARG A 119 8.39 5.34 13.57
C ARG A 119 7.38 4.21 13.63
N LEU A 120 7.54 3.31 14.60
CA LEU A 120 6.74 2.10 14.70
C LEU A 120 5.26 2.42 14.92
N GLY A 121 4.42 2.09 13.94
CA GLY A 121 2.99 2.38 13.94
C GLY A 121 2.61 3.86 13.80
N ARG A 122 3.56 4.76 13.48
CA ARG A 122 3.36 6.21 13.52
C ARG A 122 3.70 6.95 12.24
N THR A 123 4.25 6.27 11.23
CA THR A 123 4.66 6.93 9.99
C THR A 123 4.04 6.27 8.78
N LEU A 124 3.51 7.07 7.86
CA LEU A 124 3.26 6.64 6.49
C LEU A 124 4.54 6.87 5.68
N GLN A 125 4.98 5.84 4.99
CA GLN A 125 6.18 5.90 4.16
C GLN A 125 5.80 5.62 2.71
N PHE A 126 6.33 6.43 1.80
CA PHE A 126 6.18 6.28 0.36
C PHE A 126 7.56 6.27 -0.28
N SER A 127 7.75 5.45 -1.31
CA SER A 127 9.00 5.33 -2.05
C SER A 127 8.70 5.08 -3.53
N ASP A 128 9.57 5.58 -4.40
CA ASP A 128 9.58 5.34 -5.84
C ASP A 128 10.68 4.35 -6.27
N THR A 129 11.41 3.78 -5.32
CA THR A 129 12.49 2.81 -5.60
C THR A 129 12.00 1.36 -5.66
N GLY A 130 10.72 1.12 -5.38
CA GLY A 130 10.12 -0.20 -5.34
C GLY A 130 9.99 -0.78 -3.95
N LEU A 131 9.62 -2.06 -3.87
CA LEU A 131 9.47 -2.81 -2.62
C LEU A 131 10.74 -3.62 -2.36
N HIS A 132 11.39 -3.32 -1.24
CA HIS A 132 12.61 -3.99 -0.78
C HIS A 132 12.34 -4.62 0.60
N PRO A 133 12.22 -5.96 0.68
CA PRO A 133 12.01 -6.62 1.97
C PRO A 133 13.25 -6.48 2.86
N ALA A 134 13.03 -6.33 4.16
CA ALA A 134 14.11 -6.21 5.15
C ALA A 134 14.98 -7.49 5.27
N GLN A 135 14.41 -8.65 4.93
CA GLN A 135 15.12 -9.92 4.87
C GLN A 135 15.61 -10.21 3.45
N PRO A 136 16.70 -11.01 3.27
CA PRO A 136 17.28 -11.30 1.96
C PRO A 136 16.41 -12.26 1.10
N ASP A 137 15.10 -12.13 1.16
CA ASP A 137 14.17 -12.84 0.29
C ASP A 137 13.99 -12.08 -1.02
N HIS A 138 14.86 -12.37 -1.99
CA HIS A 138 14.79 -11.77 -3.32
C HIS A 138 13.47 -12.05 -4.06
N SER A 139 12.66 -13.03 -3.62
CA SER A 139 11.38 -13.37 -4.25
C SER A 139 10.28 -12.31 -4.01
N ARG A 140 10.46 -11.46 -3.01
CA ARG A 140 9.56 -10.34 -2.66
C ARG A 140 10.07 -8.98 -3.18
N HIS A 141 11.24 -8.93 -3.79
CA HIS A 141 11.81 -7.70 -4.32
C HIS A 141 11.11 -7.32 -5.63
N LEU A 142 10.49 -6.16 -5.66
CA LEU A 142 9.82 -5.60 -6.84
C LEU A 142 10.37 -4.20 -7.14
N ASP A 143 10.90 -4.05 -8.33
CA ASP A 143 11.42 -2.78 -8.85
C ASP A 143 11.12 -2.60 -10.34
N ALA A 144 11.36 -1.40 -10.84
CA ALA A 144 11.12 -1.06 -12.22
C ALA A 144 12.01 -1.85 -13.20
N ALA A 145 13.24 -2.19 -12.81
CA ALA A 145 14.16 -2.95 -13.67
C ALA A 145 13.64 -4.37 -13.92
N ARG A 146 13.00 -4.99 -12.93
CA ARG A 146 12.44 -6.33 -13.05
C ARG A 146 11.09 -6.37 -13.76
N LEU A 147 10.24 -5.36 -13.56
CA LEU A 147 8.86 -5.38 -14.02
C LEU A 147 8.63 -4.56 -15.29
N GLY A 148 9.56 -3.69 -15.68
CA GLY A 148 9.45 -2.84 -16.87
C GLY A 148 8.43 -1.69 -16.72
N VAL A 149 7.94 -1.43 -15.49
CA VAL A 149 7.04 -0.32 -15.15
C VAL A 149 7.50 0.32 -13.85
N PRO A 150 7.24 1.61 -13.61
CA PRO A 150 7.48 2.25 -12.32
C PRO A 150 6.86 1.46 -11.18
N VAL A 151 7.64 1.18 -10.13
CA VAL A 151 7.17 0.48 -8.92
C VAL A 151 7.31 1.41 -7.74
N LEU A 152 6.18 1.70 -7.12
CA LEU A 152 6.06 2.52 -5.92
C LEU A 152 5.79 1.61 -4.73
N ALA A 153 6.22 2.03 -3.55
CA ALA A 153 5.88 1.38 -2.30
C ALA A 153 5.21 2.37 -1.35
N ALA A 154 4.23 1.87 -0.61
CA ALA A 154 3.56 2.58 0.47
C ALA A 154 3.40 1.64 1.67
N GLY A 155 3.55 2.15 2.89
CA GLY A 155 3.36 1.30 4.06
C GLY A 155 3.51 2.03 5.38
N ILE A 156 3.33 1.25 6.44
CA ILE A 156 3.50 1.67 7.84
C ILE A 156 4.46 0.67 8.49
N PRO A 157 5.47 1.11 9.25
CA PRO A 157 6.28 0.22 10.06
C PRO A 157 5.42 -0.44 11.15
N THR A 158 5.26 -1.75 11.05
CA THR A 158 4.51 -2.57 12.01
C THR A 158 5.41 -3.50 12.79
N LEU A 159 6.66 -3.63 12.33
CA LEU A 159 7.68 -4.50 12.88
C LEU A 159 8.97 -3.71 13.11
N MET A 160 9.70 -4.08 14.16
CA MET A 160 11.06 -3.62 14.44
C MET A 160 11.88 -4.79 14.91
N GLN A 161 13.07 -4.96 14.37
CA GLN A 161 14.06 -5.92 14.89
C GLN A 161 14.75 -5.30 16.10
N ALA A 162 14.64 -5.94 17.27
CA ALA A 162 15.09 -5.34 18.53
C ALA A 162 16.61 -5.32 18.69
N GLU A 163 17.32 -6.30 18.15
CA GLU A 163 18.81 -6.39 18.19
C GLU A 163 19.32 -7.13 16.96
N GLU A 164 20.47 -6.71 16.43
CA GLU A 164 21.17 -7.47 15.39
C GLU A 164 21.53 -8.88 15.90
N GLY A 165 21.15 -9.89 15.13
CA GLY A 165 21.48 -11.30 15.41
C GLY A 165 20.53 -12.01 16.36
N ARG A 166 19.43 -11.38 16.81
CA ARG A 166 18.33 -12.04 17.53
C ARG A 166 17.06 -12.01 16.71
N ASP A 167 16.34 -13.15 16.68
CA ASP A 167 15.02 -13.26 16.03
C ASP A 167 13.90 -12.57 16.86
N LEU A 168 14.26 -11.55 17.64
CA LEU A 168 13.31 -10.82 18.47
C LEU A 168 12.71 -9.66 17.67
N VAL A 169 11.42 -9.76 17.42
CA VAL A 169 10.64 -8.74 16.71
C VAL A 169 9.74 -8.04 17.69
N VAL A 170 9.75 -6.70 17.66
CA VAL A 170 8.86 -5.83 18.43
C VAL A 170 7.76 -5.30 17.53
N THR A 171 6.53 -5.25 18.04
CA THR A 171 5.35 -4.69 17.39
C THR A 171 4.74 -3.59 18.26
N PRO A 172 3.92 -2.69 17.70
CA PRO A 172 3.11 -1.77 18.50
C PRO A 172 2.24 -2.54 19.50
N ARG A 173 2.00 -1.95 20.67
CA ARG A 173 1.14 -2.57 21.71
C ARG A 173 -0.28 -2.83 21.21
N ASP A 174 -0.84 -1.90 20.44
CA ASP A 174 -2.14 -2.04 19.76
C ASP A 174 -1.93 -2.25 18.26
N LEU A 175 -1.34 -3.37 17.91
CA LEU A 175 -1.06 -3.72 16.52
C LEU A 175 -2.33 -3.84 15.67
N ASP A 176 -3.41 -4.41 16.22
CA ASP A 176 -4.68 -4.56 15.51
C ASP A 176 -5.29 -3.21 15.14
N GLY A 177 -5.26 -2.25 16.06
CA GLY A 177 -5.68 -0.88 15.81
C GLY A 177 -4.80 -0.18 14.77
N VAL A 178 -3.47 -0.31 14.87
CA VAL A 178 -2.52 0.23 13.88
C VAL A 178 -2.82 -0.30 12.48
N ILE A 179 -3.07 -1.60 12.34
CA ILE A 179 -3.39 -2.21 11.04
C ILE A 179 -4.76 -1.76 10.55
N ALA A 180 -5.77 -1.71 11.41
CA ALA A 180 -7.12 -1.31 10.99
C ALA A 180 -7.18 0.15 10.52
N HIS A 181 -6.70 1.08 11.35
CA HIS A 181 -6.70 2.52 11.05
C HIS A 181 -5.69 2.86 9.95
N GLY A 182 -4.50 2.24 9.97
CA GLY A 182 -3.50 2.42 8.95
C GLY A 182 -3.97 1.97 7.56
N ALA A 183 -4.66 0.84 7.47
CA ALA A 183 -5.22 0.36 6.21
C ALA A 183 -6.34 1.30 5.69
N ALA A 184 -7.18 1.83 6.58
CA ALA A 184 -8.22 2.78 6.23
C ALA A 184 -7.61 4.10 5.72
N LEU A 185 -6.64 4.65 6.43
CA LEU A 185 -5.96 5.88 6.06
C LEU A 185 -5.17 5.74 4.76
N LEU A 186 -4.38 4.67 4.59
CA LEU A 186 -3.66 4.39 3.35
C LEU A 186 -4.62 4.22 2.17
N GLY A 187 -5.71 3.45 2.34
CA GLY A 187 -6.72 3.28 1.30
C GLY A 187 -7.34 4.60 0.87
N ALA A 188 -7.73 5.45 1.82
CA ALA A 188 -8.28 6.77 1.55
C ALA A 188 -7.27 7.70 0.86
N ALA A 189 -6.00 7.71 1.32
CA ALA A 189 -4.94 8.52 0.73
C ALA A 189 -4.60 8.06 -0.71
N ILE A 190 -4.53 6.75 -0.95
CA ILE A 190 -4.34 6.18 -2.28
C ILE A 190 -5.49 6.58 -3.21
N ASN A 191 -6.73 6.42 -2.76
CA ASN A 191 -7.91 6.82 -3.54
C ASN A 191 -7.86 8.31 -3.90
N ARG A 192 -7.52 9.17 -2.93
CA ARG A 192 -7.43 10.61 -3.13
C ARG A 192 -6.26 11.02 -4.04
N ALA A 193 -5.14 10.32 -3.98
CA ALA A 193 -4.01 10.55 -4.87
C ALA A 193 -4.34 10.14 -6.32
N LEU A 194 -5.02 8.99 -6.49
CA LEU A 194 -5.35 8.42 -7.80
C LEU A 194 -6.57 9.09 -8.45
N GLN A 195 -7.49 9.66 -7.66
CA GLN A 195 -8.73 10.30 -8.13
C GLN A 195 -8.80 11.78 -7.69
N PRO A 196 -7.91 12.65 -8.22
CA PRO A 196 -7.80 14.04 -7.73
C PRO A 196 -9.02 14.91 -8.03
N LYS A 197 -9.94 14.46 -8.86
CA LYS A 197 -11.20 15.15 -9.16
C LYS A 197 -12.32 14.85 -8.15
N LEU A 198 -12.16 13.81 -7.33
CA LEU A 198 -13.13 13.44 -6.30
C LEU A 198 -12.66 13.92 -4.93
N SER A 199 -13.56 14.48 -4.13
CA SER A 199 -13.27 14.83 -2.75
C SER A 199 -13.12 13.60 -1.86
N VAL A 200 -12.47 13.75 -0.69
CA VAL A 200 -12.36 12.68 0.31
C VAL A 200 -13.75 12.14 0.70
N ALA A 201 -14.72 13.03 0.90
CA ALA A 201 -16.09 12.64 1.25
C ALA A 201 -16.76 11.78 0.16
N GLN A 202 -16.60 12.15 -1.12
CA GLN A 202 -17.10 11.36 -2.24
C GLN A 202 -16.44 9.98 -2.32
N LEU A 203 -15.12 9.93 -2.14
CA LEU A 203 -14.37 8.66 -2.16
C LEU A 203 -14.77 7.75 -0.99
N CYS A 204 -14.93 8.29 0.22
CA CYS A 204 -15.41 7.52 1.37
C CYS A 204 -16.82 6.95 1.14
N TRP A 205 -17.70 7.71 0.49
CA TRP A 205 -19.03 7.22 0.15
C TRP A 205 -19.03 6.11 -0.91
N LEU A 206 -18.12 6.19 -1.89
CA LEU A 206 -18.00 5.21 -2.98
C LEU A 206 -17.39 3.86 -2.54
N VAL A 207 -16.57 3.88 -1.50
CA VAL A 207 -15.87 2.66 -1.05
C VAL A 207 -16.59 1.96 0.11
N GLY A 208 -17.39 2.68 0.89
CA GLY A 208 -18.17 2.17 2.02
C GLY A 208 -17.48 2.37 3.35
#